data_1afe136ed8fa5081e36a91df42523376
#
_entry.id   1afe136ed8fa5081e36a91df42523376
#
_cell.length_a   1.000
_cell.length_b   1.000
_cell.length_c   1.000
_cell.angle_alpha   90.00
_cell.angle_beta   90.00
_cell.angle_gamma   90.00
#
_symmetry.space_group_name_H-M   'P 1'
#
loop_
_entity.id
_entity.type
_entity.pdbx_description
1 polymer ?
#
loop_
_entity_poly.entity_id
_entity_poly.type
_entity_poly.pdbx_seq_one_letter_code
_entity_poly.pdbx_strand_id
1 'polypeptide(L)' 'MSESITYAVPAIHCAHCATSIREEVSEVEGVEGVAVDLETKIVTVSGRDLDDAALRAAIEDAGYEAE' A
#
# COMPACT_ATOMS: atom_id res chain seq x y z
N MET A 1 19.11 3.73 -4.24
CA MET A 1 18.65 2.39 -3.85
C MET A 1 17.18 2.43 -3.55
N SER A 2 16.48 1.34 -3.83
CA SER A 2 15.04 1.31 -3.55
C SER A 2 14.80 1.03 -2.07
N GLU A 3 13.72 1.59 -1.57
CA GLU A 3 13.27 1.38 -0.20
C GLU A 3 12.03 0.50 -0.23
N SER A 4 11.71 -0.11 0.88
CA SER A 4 10.44 -0.83 1.01
C SER A 4 9.86 -0.58 2.40
N ILE A 5 8.53 -0.38 2.41
CA ILE A 5 7.79 -0.15 3.64
C ILE A 5 6.61 -1.12 3.63
N THR A 6 6.33 -1.71 4.77
CA THR A 6 5.21 -2.63 4.90
C THR A 6 4.13 -2.06 5.80
N TYR A 7 2.88 -2.35 5.46
CA TYR A 7 1.73 -1.93 6.25
C TYR A 7 0.82 -3.13 6.47
N ALA A 8 0.32 -3.27 7.68
CA ALA A 8 -0.69 -4.26 7.97
C ALA A 8 -2.07 -3.63 7.74
N VAL A 9 -2.85 -4.22 6.86
CA VAL A 9 -4.19 -3.72 6.52
C VAL A 9 -5.17 -4.88 6.69
N PRO A 10 -5.62 -5.14 7.92
CA PRO A 10 -6.42 -6.33 8.22
C PRO A 10 -7.79 -6.35 7.53
N ALA A 11 -8.26 -5.22 7.03
CA ALA A 11 -9.55 -5.16 6.32
C ALA A 11 -9.48 -5.72 4.90
N ILE A 12 -8.30 -5.98 4.36
CA ILE A 12 -8.16 -6.58 3.03
C ILE A 12 -8.61 -8.03 3.10
N HIS A 13 -9.56 -8.41 2.25
CA HIS A 13 -10.03 -9.80 2.23
C HIS A 13 -10.47 -10.27 0.85
N CYS A 14 -10.19 -9.52 -0.20
CA CYS A 14 -10.49 -9.95 -1.57
C CYS A 14 -9.56 -9.26 -2.58
N ALA A 15 -9.52 -9.81 -3.79
CA ALA A 15 -8.65 -9.29 -4.84
C ALA A 15 -9.00 -7.86 -5.24
N HIS A 16 -10.27 -7.49 -5.21
CA HIS A 16 -10.70 -6.12 -5.51
C HIS A 16 -10.13 -5.12 -4.52
N CYS A 17 -10.11 -5.49 -3.25
CA CYS A 17 -9.52 -4.63 -2.21
C CYS A 17 -8.05 -4.41 -2.47
N ALA A 18 -7.34 -5.49 -2.79
CA ALA A 18 -5.91 -5.42 -3.10
C ALA A 18 -5.65 -4.51 -4.30
N THR A 19 -6.48 -4.64 -5.34
CA THR A 19 -6.33 -3.83 -6.55
C THR A 19 -6.55 -2.34 -6.25
N SER A 20 -7.58 -2.02 -5.46
CA SER A 20 -7.86 -0.63 -5.08
C SER A 20 -6.69 -0.01 -4.34
N ILE A 21 -6.11 -0.72 -3.38
CA ILE A 21 -4.96 -0.23 -2.63
C ILE A 21 -3.76 -0.05 -3.55
N ARG A 22 -3.50 -1.01 -4.42
CA ARG A 22 -2.37 -0.93 -5.34
C ARG A 22 -2.48 0.27 -6.27
N GLU A 23 -3.67 0.53 -6.79
CA GLU A 23 -3.89 1.67 -7.68
C GLU A 23 -3.67 3.00 -6.95
N GLU A 24 -4.26 3.15 -5.77
CA GLU A 24 -4.12 4.39 -5.01
C GLU A 24 -2.68 4.62 -4.56
N VAL A 25 -2.04 3.58 -4.03
CA VAL A 25 -0.66 3.71 -3.54
C VAL A 25 0.31 3.94 -4.69
N SER A 26 0.08 3.33 -5.84
CA SER A 26 0.99 3.50 -6.98
C SER A 26 0.96 4.92 -7.55
N GLU A 27 -0.04 5.71 -7.22
CA GLU A 27 -0.11 7.11 -7.62
C GLU A 27 0.75 8.02 -6.74
N VAL A 28 1.20 7.53 -5.61
CA VAL A 28 2.05 8.31 -4.71
C VAL A 28 3.44 8.48 -5.34
N GLU A 29 3.96 9.70 -5.27
CA GLU A 29 5.28 10.00 -5.83
C GLU A 29 6.36 9.15 -5.17
N GLY A 30 7.26 8.61 -5.99
CA GLY A 30 8.35 7.78 -5.53
C GLY A 30 8.05 6.29 -5.49
N VAL A 31 6.79 5.90 -5.59
CA VAL A 31 6.40 4.49 -5.56
C VAL A 31 6.75 3.83 -6.90
N GLU A 32 7.53 2.76 -6.83
CA GLU A 32 7.93 1.97 -7.99
C GLU A 32 7.14 0.66 -8.11
N GLY A 33 6.67 0.14 -6.98
CA GLY A 33 5.90 -1.09 -6.97
C GLY A 33 5.11 -1.28 -5.69
N VAL A 34 4.02 -2.01 -5.79
CA VAL A 34 3.17 -2.33 -4.65
C VAL A 34 2.81 -3.81 -4.73
N ALA A 35 3.01 -4.53 -3.64
CA ALA A 35 2.62 -5.92 -3.53
C ALA A 35 1.64 -6.07 -2.37
N VAL A 36 0.57 -6.80 -2.58
CA VAL A 36 -0.43 -7.04 -1.53
C VAL A 36 -0.55 -8.53 -1.30
N ASP A 37 -0.38 -8.95 -0.05
CA ASP A 37 -0.51 -10.34 0.35
C ASP A 37 -1.85 -10.51 1.07
N LEU A 38 -2.75 -11.26 0.46
CA LEU A 38 -4.08 -11.47 1.02
C LEU A 38 -4.09 -12.44 2.20
N GLU A 39 -3.08 -13.28 2.32
CA GLU A 39 -3.00 -14.22 3.43
C GLU A 39 -2.55 -13.52 4.72
N THR A 40 -1.52 -12.72 4.63
CA THR A 40 -0.98 -12.02 5.80
C THR A 40 -1.59 -10.64 6.01
N LYS A 41 -2.33 -10.15 5.03
CA LYS A 41 -2.92 -8.79 5.04
C LYS A 41 -1.84 -7.71 5.08
N ILE A 42 -0.72 -7.97 4.44
CA ILE A 42 0.41 -7.04 4.41
C ILE A 42 0.52 -6.41 3.02
N VAL A 43 0.67 -5.09 3.02
CA VAL A 43 0.94 -4.31 1.80
C VAL A 43 2.40 -3.90 1.84
N THR A 44 3.16 -4.29 0.83
CA THR A 44 4.57 -3.91 0.71
C THR A 44 4.72 -2.89 -0.42
N VAL A 45 5.26 -1.74 -0.10
CA VAL A 45 5.47 -0.65 -1.07
C VAL A 45 6.95 -0.49 -1.31
N SER A 46 7.36 -0.49 -2.57
CA SER A 46 8.75 -0.30 -2.97
C SER A 46 8.88 1.00 -3.74
N GLY A 47 10.01 1.67 -3.57
CA GLY A 47 10.28 2.90 -4.31
C GLY A 47 11.42 3.68 -3.72
N ARG A 48 11.44 5.00 -4.01
CA ARG A 48 12.47 5.92 -3.53
C ARG A 48 11.84 7.13 -2.88
N ASP A 49 12.49 7.62 -1.83
CA ASP A 49 12.01 8.78 -1.09
C ASP A 49 10.54 8.65 -0.68
N LEU A 50 10.19 7.47 -0.18
CA LEU A 50 8.82 7.17 0.20
C LEU A 50 8.42 7.99 1.42
N ASP A 51 7.21 8.56 1.35
CA ASP A 51 6.62 9.34 2.44
C ASP A 51 5.55 8.48 3.13
N ASP A 52 5.82 8.08 4.36
CA ASP A 52 4.90 7.25 5.13
C ASP A 52 3.51 7.88 5.25
N ALA A 53 3.45 9.18 5.50
CA ALA A 53 2.16 9.88 5.61
C ALA A 53 1.38 9.84 4.30
N ALA A 54 2.06 10.02 3.17
CA ALA A 54 1.41 9.96 1.86
C ALA A 54 0.92 8.55 1.54
N LEU A 55 1.70 7.53 1.91
CA LEU A 55 1.32 6.14 1.68
C LEU A 55 0.12 5.76 2.53
N ARG A 56 0.10 6.17 3.78
CA ARG A 56 -1.05 5.92 4.67
C ARG A 56 -2.29 6.64 4.17
N ALA A 57 -2.14 7.87 3.69
CA ALA A 57 -3.25 8.61 3.11
C ALA A 57 -3.83 7.92 1.87
N ALA A 58 -2.96 7.36 1.04
CA ALA A 58 -3.40 6.62 -0.14
C ALA A 58 -4.20 5.36 0.24
N ILE A 59 -3.75 4.64 1.27
CA ILE A 59 -4.46 3.47 1.76
C ILE A 59 -5.84 3.89 2.30
N GLU A 60 -5.91 5.00 3.03
CA GLU A 60 -7.17 5.52 3.54
C GLU A 60 -8.09 5.96 2.41
N ASP A 61 -7.55 6.58 1.36
CA ASP A 61 -8.33 6.99 0.20
C ASP A 61 -8.93 5.79 -0.52
N ALA A 62 -8.28 4.65 -0.45
CA ALA A 62 -8.82 3.41 -0.99
C ALA A 62 -9.94 2.82 -0.12
N GLY A 63 -10.16 3.38 1.07
CA GLY A 63 -11.20 2.95 1.99
C GLY A 63 -10.73 1.97 3.06
N TYR A 64 -9.43 1.92 3.32
CA TYR A 64 -8.84 0.98 4.29
C TYR A 64 -7.97 1.72 5.29
N GLU A 65 -7.71 1.07 6.41
CA GLU A 65 -6.83 1.62 7.45
C GLU A 65 -5.58 0.76 7.55
N ALA A 66 -4.41 1.42 7.57
CA ALA A 66 -3.13 0.78 7.82
C ALA A 66 -2.85 0.79 9.32
N GLU A 67 -2.37 -0.30 9.84
CA GLU A 67 -1.93 -0.37 11.22
C GLU A 67 -0.45 -0.03 11.35
#